data_493902785148c606a0cf4a4e594dea6a
#
_entry.id   493902785148c606a0cf4a4e594dea6a
#
_cell.length_a   1.000
_cell.length_b   1.000
_cell.length_c   1.000
_cell.angle_alpha   90.00
_cell.angle_beta   90.00
_cell.angle_gamma   90.00
#
_symmetry.space_group_name_H-M   'P 1'
#
loop_
_entity.id
_entity.type
_entity.pdbx_description
1 polymer ?
#
loop_
_entity_poly.entity_id
_entity_poly.type
_entity_poly.pdbx_seq_one_letter_code
_entity_poly.pdbx_strand_id
1 'polypeptide(L)'
;MARKKQRVNQHIMEDESYQIIKDLIPREWVIREFNRPDYGIDLIIELFDKVDDHTYETLGEFIYIQVKSKEKIPITTEKIYSVGNVAKGKWNQDKSEYINLDLVKYSFDTNSIYTIHSLGASVSVLLFYVDIQSRDVYFINMNDYIDKIILPQKPKYATQLTLTVKIPVLNNLKNSIISSTALKLYGKRSKLLAAFTKFNYQRNELSYAFKIKFWPVITYRDTLEKDLKVTEREVYELAIFFIKQIEILDIWNYEAWLVLPDAKQEMIKLKNYLQSDSLEWDKARNDIIMLWQKLTNLGSMYEDLIREWYLPKLIGLLTSYPDIPEIIKSKSK
;
A
#
# COMPACT_ATOMS: atom_id res chain seq x y z
N MET A 1 15.93 -1.27 -52.56
CA MET A 1 15.63 -2.71 -52.30
C MET A 1 14.62 -2.80 -51.16
N ALA A 2 13.50 -3.49 -51.38
CA ALA A 2 12.54 -3.73 -50.33
C ALA A 2 13.13 -4.72 -49.30
N ARG A 3 13.12 -4.39 -48.01
CA ARG A 3 13.55 -5.30 -46.95
C ARG A 3 12.31 -5.89 -46.28
N LYS A 4 12.38 -7.16 -45.89
CA LYS A 4 11.34 -7.80 -45.06
C LYS A 4 11.28 -7.08 -43.71
N LYS A 5 10.06 -7.05 -43.06
CA LYS A 5 9.92 -6.57 -41.70
C LYS A 5 10.83 -7.40 -40.77
N GLN A 6 11.60 -6.74 -39.91
CA GLN A 6 12.51 -7.38 -38.98
C GLN A 6 11.97 -7.27 -37.56
N ARG A 7 12.06 -8.36 -36.80
CA ARG A 7 11.83 -8.35 -35.36
C ARG A 7 13.16 -8.08 -34.66
N VAL A 8 13.25 -7.04 -33.87
CA VAL A 8 14.46 -6.69 -33.12
C VAL A 8 14.52 -7.48 -31.81
N ASN A 9 15.72 -7.68 -31.28
CA ASN A 9 15.93 -8.44 -30.05
C ASN A 9 15.15 -7.88 -28.86
N GLN A 10 14.94 -6.58 -28.83
CA GLN A 10 14.12 -5.91 -27.80
C GLN A 10 12.68 -6.45 -27.74
N HIS A 11 12.02 -6.71 -28.87
CA HIS A 11 10.66 -7.29 -28.90
C HIS A 11 10.66 -8.75 -28.42
N ILE A 12 11.76 -9.47 -28.60
CA ILE A 12 11.89 -10.85 -28.09
C ILE A 12 12.00 -10.81 -26.57
N MET A 13 12.83 -9.92 -26.02
CA MET A 13 12.99 -9.75 -24.58
C MET A 13 11.71 -9.26 -23.91
N GLU A 14 10.91 -8.44 -24.58
CA GLU A 14 9.60 -7.98 -24.10
C GLU A 14 8.64 -9.16 -23.91
N ASP A 15 8.43 -9.97 -24.96
CA ASP A 15 7.57 -11.17 -24.90
C ASP A 15 8.06 -12.16 -23.83
N GLU A 16 9.38 -12.37 -23.74
CA GLU A 16 10.01 -13.24 -22.76
C GLU A 16 9.80 -12.71 -21.33
N SER A 17 9.90 -11.40 -21.12
CA SER A 17 9.67 -10.79 -19.83
C SER A 17 8.21 -10.98 -19.36
N TYR A 18 7.25 -10.87 -20.26
CA TYR A 18 5.82 -11.11 -19.93
C TYR A 18 5.55 -12.56 -19.57
N GLN A 19 6.20 -13.50 -20.27
CA GLN A 19 6.09 -14.92 -19.93
C GLN A 19 6.70 -15.22 -18.56
N ILE A 20 7.86 -14.63 -18.24
CA ILE A 20 8.48 -14.77 -16.91
C ILE A 20 7.57 -14.25 -15.81
N ILE A 21 6.98 -13.08 -15.99
CA ILE A 21 6.03 -12.50 -15.02
C ILE A 21 4.83 -13.44 -14.84
N LYS A 22 4.26 -13.92 -15.93
CA LYS A 22 3.10 -14.83 -15.89
C LYS A 22 3.38 -16.14 -15.15
N ASP A 23 4.59 -16.66 -15.26
CA ASP A 23 5.00 -17.90 -14.58
C ASP A 23 5.18 -17.69 -13.05
N LEU A 24 5.41 -16.45 -12.59
CA LEU A 24 5.68 -16.13 -11.18
C LEU A 24 4.47 -15.56 -10.42
N ILE A 25 3.48 -15.03 -11.14
CA ILE A 25 2.23 -14.53 -10.53
C ILE A 25 1.31 -15.72 -10.19
N PRO A 26 0.57 -15.66 -9.07
CA PRO A 26 -0.43 -16.68 -8.73
C PRO A 26 -1.37 -16.97 -9.90
N ARG A 27 -1.65 -18.25 -10.16
CA ARG A 27 -2.42 -18.70 -11.32
C ARG A 27 -3.87 -18.21 -11.32
N GLU A 28 -4.41 -17.96 -10.16
CA GLU A 28 -5.76 -17.43 -9.96
C GLU A 28 -5.87 -15.95 -10.33
N TRP A 29 -4.77 -15.21 -10.39
CA TRP A 29 -4.79 -13.79 -10.74
C TRP A 29 -4.78 -13.60 -12.26
N VAL A 30 -5.48 -12.57 -12.72
CA VAL A 30 -5.62 -12.29 -14.15
C VAL A 30 -4.68 -11.16 -14.56
N ILE A 31 -3.80 -11.45 -15.52
CA ILE A 31 -2.93 -10.46 -16.14
C ILE A 31 -3.61 -9.95 -17.42
N ARG A 32 -3.75 -8.64 -17.54
CA ARG A 32 -4.29 -7.96 -18.71
C ARG A 32 -3.20 -7.11 -19.35
N GLU A 33 -2.98 -7.32 -20.65
CA GLU A 33 -2.03 -6.55 -21.45
C GLU A 33 -2.74 -5.39 -22.15
N PHE A 34 -2.07 -4.26 -22.30
CA PHE A 34 -2.56 -3.16 -23.11
C PHE A 34 -2.15 -3.34 -24.58
N ASN A 35 -3.12 -3.36 -25.48
CA ASN A 35 -2.91 -3.55 -26.93
C ASN A 35 -2.62 -2.23 -27.67
N ARG A 36 -2.50 -1.08 -26.98
CA ARG A 36 -2.22 0.23 -27.58
C ARG A 36 -1.06 0.88 -26.84
N PRO A 37 -0.36 1.82 -27.48
CA PRO A 37 0.68 2.56 -26.79
C PRO A 37 0.14 3.09 -25.47
N ASP A 38 0.71 2.62 -24.38
CA ASP A 38 0.40 3.11 -23.06
C ASP A 38 1.40 4.18 -22.65
N TYR A 39 0.98 5.01 -21.77
CA TYR A 39 1.81 6.10 -21.26
C TYR A 39 2.47 5.72 -19.93
N GLY A 40 3.02 4.50 -19.85
CA GLY A 40 3.82 4.05 -18.72
C GLY A 40 3.19 2.94 -17.86
N ILE A 41 2.16 2.26 -18.37
CA ILE A 41 1.57 1.07 -17.77
C ILE A 41 1.48 -0.01 -18.85
N ASP A 42 2.22 -1.10 -18.67
CA ASP A 42 2.31 -2.19 -19.63
C ASP A 42 1.29 -3.29 -19.33
N LEU A 43 1.02 -3.58 -18.04
CA LEU A 43 0.13 -4.64 -17.58
C LEU A 43 -0.76 -4.16 -16.44
N ILE A 44 -1.91 -4.82 -16.28
CA ILE A 44 -2.73 -4.76 -15.07
C ILE A 44 -2.86 -6.17 -14.52
N ILE A 45 -2.62 -6.33 -13.22
CA ILE A 45 -2.90 -7.55 -12.48
C ILE A 45 -4.18 -7.35 -11.68
N GLU A 46 -5.20 -8.16 -11.97
CA GLU A 46 -6.43 -8.24 -11.20
C GLU A 46 -6.34 -9.39 -10.20
N LEU A 47 -6.59 -9.11 -8.92
CA LEU A 47 -6.45 -10.05 -7.84
C LEU A 47 -7.75 -10.85 -7.63
N PHE A 48 -7.57 -12.14 -7.37
CA PHE A 48 -8.65 -13.08 -7.06
C PHE A 48 -8.28 -13.86 -5.80
N ASP A 49 -9.29 -14.25 -5.02
CA ASP A 49 -9.13 -15.19 -3.92
C ASP A 49 -9.88 -16.49 -4.22
N LYS A 50 -9.36 -17.59 -3.68
CA LYS A 50 -9.97 -18.91 -3.80
C LYS A 50 -11.21 -19.00 -2.91
N VAL A 51 -12.34 -19.39 -3.49
CA VAL A 51 -13.60 -19.66 -2.78
C VAL A 51 -13.70 -21.13 -2.43
N ASP A 52 -13.45 -21.99 -3.41
CA ASP A 52 -13.41 -23.46 -3.28
C ASP A 52 -12.39 -24.07 -4.24
N ASP A 53 -12.36 -25.39 -4.39
CA ASP A 53 -11.36 -26.07 -5.23
C ASP A 53 -11.46 -25.75 -6.72
N HIS A 54 -12.58 -25.19 -7.18
CA HIS A 54 -12.85 -24.93 -8.59
C HIS A 54 -13.22 -23.47 -8.89
N THR A 55 -13.43 -22.65 -7.85
CA THR A 55 -13.99 -21.30 -7.99
C THR A 55 -13.09 -20.26 -7.36
N TYR A 56 -12.90 -19.17 -8.08
CA TYR A 56 -12.18 -17.98 -7.62
C TYR A 56 -13.07 -16.76 -7.78
N GLU A 57 -13.08 -15.86 -6.83
CA GLU A 57 -13.82 -14.60 -6.91
C GLU A 57 -12.88 -13.41 -7.07
N THR A 58 -13.32 -12.43 -7.86
CA THR A 58 -12.56 -11.18 -7.99
C THR A 58 -12.64 -10.38 -6.71
N LEU A 59 -11.49 -9.88 -6.28
CA LEU A 59 -11.42 -8.95 -5.15
C LEU A 59 -11.77 -7.51 -5.58
N GLY A 60 -11.90 -7.21 -6.90
CA GLY A 60 -12.01 -5.82 -7.35
C GLY A 60 -10.77 -5.00 -6.98
N GLU A 61 -9.62 -5.63 -6.93
CA GLU A 61 -8.32 -5.06 -6.59
C GLU A 61 -7.38 -5.17 -7.77
N PHE A 62 -6.72 -4.07 -8.11
CA PHE A 62 -5.90 -3.96 -9.30
C PHE A 62 -4.53 -3.39 -8.97
N ILE A 63 -3.51 -3.92 -9.63
CA ILE A 63 -2.14 -3.41 -9.59
C ILE A 63 -1.73 -3.08 -11.02
N TYR A 64 -1.24 -1.88 -11.21
CA TYR A 64 -0.72 -1.41 -12.50
C TYR A 64 0.78 -1.66 -12.54
N ILE A 65 1.26 -2.24 -13.64
CA ILE A 65 2.65 -2.66 -13.76
C ILE A 65 3.30 -1.94 -14.94
N GLN A 66 4.46 -1.35 -14.69
CA GLN A 66 5.40 -0.98 -15.72
C GLN A 66 6.52 -2.02 -15.78
N VAL A 67 6.72 -2.61 -16.95
CA VAL A 67 7.71 -3.67 -17.17
C VAL A 67 8.95 -3.09 -17.80
N LYS A 68 10.11 -3.45 -17.26
CA LYS A 68 11.41 -3.21 -17.86
C LYS A 68 12.21 -4.50 -17.81
N SER A 69 13.01 -4.77 -18.84
CA SER A 69 13.81 -5.99 -18.91
C SER A 69 15.26 -5.69 -19.25
N LYS A 70 16.13 -6.60 -18.85
CA LYS A 70 17.54 -6.62 -19.22
C LYS A 70 18.02 -8.07 -19.29
N GLU A 71 18.96 -8.36 -20.19
CA GLU A 71 19.55 -9.70 -20.33
C GLU A 71 20.09 -10.21 -19.00
N LYS A 72 20.90 -9.38 -18.32
CA LYS A 72 21.46 -9.66 -17.00
C LYS A 72 21.50 -8.39 -16.16
N ILE A 73 20.93 -8.44 -14.96
CA ILE A 73 20.87 -7.32 -14.03
C ILE A 73 22.01 -7.43 -13.01
N PRO A 74 22.90 -6.43 -12.90
CA PRO A 74 23.94 -6.43 -11.87
C PRO A 74 23.35 -6.13 -10.49
N ILE A 75 23.76 -6.89 -9.49
CA ILE A 75 23.47 -6.66 -8.09
C ILE A 75 24.61 -5.85 -7.48
N THR A 76 24.25 -4.87 -6.65
CA THR A 76 25.21 -4.02 -5.92
C THR A 76 24.80 -3.93 -4.46
N THR A 77 25.75 -4.07 -3.54
CA THR A 77 25.49 -3.89 -2.10
C THR A 77 25.75 -2.44 -1.73
N GLU A 78 24.78 -1.80 -1.06
CA GLU A 78 24.92 -0.43 -0.55
C GLU A 78 24.61 -0.36 0.94
N LYS A 79 25.25 0.58 1.62
CA LYS A 79 24.89 0.98 2.99
C LYS A 79 23.63 1.82 2.97
N ILE A 80 22.58 1.35 3.60
CA ILE A 80 21.34 2.08 3.80
C ILE A 80 21.29 2.51 5.26
N TYR A 81 21.26 3.80 5.46
CA TYR A 81 21.21 4.39 6.79
C TYR A 81 19.78 4.39 7.31
N SER A 82 19.58 4.27 8.62
CA SER A 82 18.27 4.29 9.29
C SER A 82 17.51 5.60 9.05
N VAL A 83 18.19 6.58 8.52
CA VAL A 83 17.72 7.94 8.22
C VAL A 83 17.75 8.20 6.71
N GLY A 84 16.93 9.12 6.23
CA GLY A 84 17.06 9.65 4.86
C GLY A 84 16.21 8.97 3.77
N ASN A 85 15.43 7.94 4.07
CA ASN A 85 14.46 7.39 3.15
C ASN A 85 13.10 8.13 3.17
N VAL A 86 12.92 9.04 4.12
CA VAL A 86 11.80 9.98 4.21
C VAL A 86 12.28 11.33 4.71
N ALA A 87 11.52 12.38 4.46
CA ALA A 87 11.81 13.72 4.95
C ALA A 87 11.55 13.81 6.46
N LYS A 88 12.53 13.47 7.28
CA LYS A 88 12.43 13.49 8.74
C LYS A 88 13.18 14.65 9.41
N GLY A 89 13.73 15.58 8.64
CA GLY A 89 14.44 16.74 9.17
C GLY A 89 15.93 16.54 9.38
N LYS A 90 16.57 17.52 10.02
CA LYS A 90 18.05 17.61 10.15
C LYS A 90 18.68 16.52 11.00
N TRP A 91 17.96 15.95 11.95
CA TRP A 91 18.43 14.87 12.82
C TRP A 91 18.71 13.56 12.06
N ASN A 92 18.34 13.49 10.78
CA ASN A 92 18.66 12.40 9.88
C ASN A 92 20.09 12.39 9.34
N GLN A 93 20.96 13.24 9.83
CA GLN A 93 22.36 13.31 9.40
C GLN A 93 23.25 12.27 10.09
N ASP A 94 22.79 11.66 11.18
CA ASP A 94 23.51 10.57 11.82
C ASP A 94 23.56 9.34 10.93
N LYS A 95 24.77 8.91 10.62
CA LYS A 95 25.08 7.75 9.79
C LYS A 95 25.78 6.64 10.58
N SER A 96 25.68 6.65 11.90
CA SER A 96 26.25 5.61 12.77
C SER A 96 25.55 4.26 12.57
N GLU A 97 24.23 4.27 12.29
CA GLU A 97 23.44 3.07 12.05
C GLU A 97 23.16 2.88 10.57
N TYR A 98 23.52 1.71 10.06
CA TYR A 98 23.22 1.32 8.68
C TYR A 98 23.04 -0.19 8.57
N ILE A 99 22.35 -0.58 7.49
CA ILE A 99 22.30 -1.97 7.02
C ILE A 99 22.96 -2.06 5.64
N ASN A 100 23.58 -3.20 5.35
CA ASN A 100 24.01 -3.51 4.00
C ASN A 100 22.81 -4.12 3.25
N LEU A 101 22.45 -3.51 2.13
CA LEU A 101 21.31 -3.96 1.33
C LEU A 101 21.75 -4.23 -0.11
N ASP A 102 21.45 -5.42 -0.59
CA ASP A 102 21.65 -5.79 -1.98
C ASP A 102 20.54 -5.20 -2.84
N LEU A 103 20.95 -4.51 -3.89
CA LEU A 103 20.08 -3.70 -4.73
C LEU A 103 20.33 -4.00 -6.21
N VAL A 104 19.27 -3.93 -6.99
CA VAL A 104 19.33 -3.72 -8.45
C VAL A 104 18.96 -2.26 -8.75
N LYS A 105 19.52 -1.72 -9.82
CA LYS A 105 19.36 -0.31 -10.20
C LYS A 105 18.80 -0.20 -11.60
N TYR A 106 17.78 0.62 -11.75
CA TYR A 106 17.20 0.94 -13.04
C TYR A 106 17.24 2.47 -13.26
N SER A 107 17.74 2.91 -14.42
CA SER A 107 17.70 4.32 -14.84
C SER A 107 16.36 4.60 -15.47
N PHE A 108 15.50 5.28 -14.74
CA PHE A 108 14.12 5.55 -15.13
C PHE A 108 14.00 6.92 -15.80
N ASP A 109 13.27 6.98 -16.89
CA ASP A 109 12.95 8.25 -17.54
C ASP A 109 12.05 9.13 -16.66
N THR A 110 12.40 10.40 -16.58
CA THR A 110 11.73 11.33 -15.66
C THR A 110 10.30 11.66 -16.10
N ASN A 111 9.99 11.63 -17.41
CA ASN A 111 8.62 11.86 -17.87
C ASN A 111 7.71 10.70 -17.43
N SER A 112 8.20 9.47 -17.49
CA SER A 112 7.48 8.30 -16.97
C SER A 112 7.25 8.40 -15.45
N ILE A 113 8.26 8.83 -14.69
CA ILE A 113 8.11 9.11 -13.24
C ILE A 113 7.03 10.17 -13.02
N TYR A 114 7.04 11.25 -13.78
CA TYR A 114 6.06 12.32 -13.67
C TYR A 114 4.64 11.86 -14.00
N THR A 115 4.49 11.01 -15.03
CA THR A 115 3.21 10.39 -15.38
C THR A 115 2.67 9.56 -14.24
N ILE A 116 3.50 8.68 -13.63
CA ILE A 116 3.11 7.88 -12.47
C ILE A 116 2.73 8.78 -11.28
N HIS A 117 3.51 9.82 -11.01
CA HIS A 117 3.22 10.78 -9.96
C HIS A 117 1.85 11.45 -10.14
N SER A 118 1.49 11.76 -11.39
CA SER A 118 0.21 12.39 -11.73
C SER A 118 -1.01 11.49 -11.55
N LEU A 119 -0.84 10.16 -11.52
CA LEU A 119 -1.91 9.21 -11.21
C LEU A 119 -2.36 9.28 -9.75
N GLY A 120 -1.53 9.83 -8.88
CA GLY A 120 -1.81 9.97 -7.45
C GLY A 120 -1.57 8.71 -6.64
N ALA A 121 -1.68 8.86 -5.33
CA ALA A 121 -1.28 7.82 -4.38
C ALA A 121 -2.28 6.67 -4.24
N SER A 122 -3.53 6.81 -4.69
CA SER A 122 -4.57 5.79 -4.56
C SER A 122 -4.41 4.61 -5.52
N VAL A 123 -3.70 4.82 -6.63
CA VAL A 123 -3.41 3.80 -7.64
C VAL A 123 -2.04 3.22 -7.37
N SER A 124 -1.94 1.89 -7.26
CA SER A 124 -0.64 1.23 -7.08
C SER A 124 0.00 0.96 -8.43
N VAL A 125 1.08 1.67 -8.75
CA VAL A 125 1.91 1.43 -9.93
C VAL A 125 3.24 0.82 -9.50
N LEU A 126 3.52 -0.40 -9.92
CA LEU A 126 4.76 -1.10 -9.63
C LEU A 126 5.67 -1.11 -10.86
N LEU A 127 6.94 -0.86 -10.65
CA LEU A 127 7.98 -1.22 -11.63
C LEU A 127 8.33 -2.69 -11.42
N PHE A 128 8.21 -3.50 -12.49
CA PHE A 128 8.77 -4.85 -12.57
C PHE A 128 10.02 -4.80 -13.43
N TYR A 129 11.17 -5.13 -12.84
CA TYR A 129 12.45 -5.17 -13.53
C TYR A 129 12.90 -6.61 -13.69
N VAL A 130 12.85 -7.12 -14.93
CA VAL A 130 13.03 -8.52 -15.29
C VAL A 130 14.47 -8.79 -15.73
N ASP A 131 15.13 -9.71 -15.04
CA ASP A 131 16.37 -10.33 -15.48
C ASP A 131 16.04 -11.55 -16.33
N ILE A 132 16.33 -11.47 -17.64
CA ILE A 132 15.98 -12.54 -18.59
C ILE A 132 16.79 -13.80 -18.30
N GLN A 133 18.09 -13.64 -18.01
CA GLN A 133 19.00 -14.78 -17.81
C GLN A 133 18.66 -15.59 -16.56
N SER A 134 18.44 -14.93 -15.43
CA SER A 134 18.11 -15.59 -14.15
C SER A 134 16.62 -15.84 -13.97
N ARG A 135 15.78 -15.24 -14.83
CA ARG A 135 14.31 -15.23 -14.71
C ARG A 135 13.84 -14.67 -13.35
N ASP A 136 14.54 -13.68 -12.83
CA ASP A 136 14.16 -12.93 -11.64
C ASP A 136 13.31 -11.72 -12.02
N VAL A 137 12.29 -11.41 -11.22
CA VAL A 137 11.51 -10.21 -11.36
C VAL A 137 11.58 -9.41 -10.07
N TYR A 138 12.32 -8.32 -10.11
CA TYR A 138 12.44 -7.39 -8.98
C TYR A 138 11.34 -6.33 -9.09
N PHE A 139 10.73 -5.99 -7.95
CA PHE A 139 9.61 -5.04 -7.97
C PHE A 139 9.72 -3.96 -6.90
N ILE A 140 9.13 -2.80 -7.19
CA ILE A 140 8.97 -1.70 -6.24
C ILE A 140 7.73 -0.89 -6.58
N ASN A 141 7.03 -0.40 -5.54
CA ASN A 141 5.92 0.52 -5.74
C ASN A 141 6.46 1.92 -6.06
N MET A 142 6.15 2.40 -7.26
CA MET A 142 6.68 3.67 -7.75
C MET A 142 6.03 4.88 -7.10
N ASN A 143 4.72 4.80 -6.74
CA ASN A 143 4.05 5.91 -6.05
C ASN A 143 4.72 6.16 -4.69
N ASP A 144 4.98 5.10 -3.93
CA ASP A 144 5.62 5.20 -2.63
C ASP A 144 7.10 5.62 -2.76
N TYR A 145 7.81 5.10 -3.77
CA TYR A 145 9.18 5.49 -4.04
C TYR A 145 9.30 6.97 -4.41
N ILE A 146 8.39 7.48 -5.23
CA ILE A 146 8.35 8.90 -5.60
C ILE A 146 8.09 9.74 -4.34
N ASP A 147 7.06 9.44 -3.59
CA ASP A 147 6.62 10.23 -2.45
C ASP A 147 7.61 10.18 -1.26
N LYS A 148 8.15 9.01 -0.96
CA LYS A 148 8.99 8.80 0.24
C LYS A 148 10.49 8.91 -0.01
N ILE A 149 10.95 8.75 -1.25
CA ILE A 149 12.38 8.76 -1.60
C ILE A 149 12.73 9.92 -2.54
N ILE A 150 12.04 10.01 -3.70
CA ILE A 150 12.43 11.00 -4.72
C ILE A 150 12.12 12.40 -4.25
N LEU A 151 10.88 12.70 -3.86
CA LEU A 151 10.46 14.04 -3.47
C LEU A 151 11.24 14.62 -2.29
N PRO A 152 11.48 13.86 -1.19
CA PRO A 152 12.28 14.37 -0.08
C PRO A 152 13.73 14.67 -0.44
N GLN A 153 14.34 13.88 -1.32
CA GLN A 153 15.75 14.02 -1.69
C GLN A 153 15.97 14.96 -2.87
N LYS A 154 15.04 14.97 -3.83
CA LYS A 154 15.14 15.67 -5.11
C LYS A 154 13.78 16.30 -5.50
N PRO A 155 13.29 17.32 -4.79
CA PRO A 155 11.98 17.90 -5.05
C PRO A 155 11.84 18.49 -6.48
N LYS A 156 12.96 18.83 -7.11
CA LYS A 156 13.02 19.33 -8.51
C LYS A 156 13.43 18.21 -9.49
N TYR A 157 13.06 16.96 -9.23
CA TYR A 157 13.48 15.81 -10.05
C TYR A 157 13.11 15.96 -11.54
N ALA A 158 12.01 16.64 -11.85
CA ALA A 158 11.52 16.85 -13.22
C ALA A 158 12.50 17.64 -14.12
N THR A 159 13.53 18.27 -13.55
CA THR A 159 14.59 18.96 -14.32
C THR A 159 15.69 18.01 -14.82
N GLN A 160 15.68 16.73 -14.41
CA GLN A 160 16.65 15.72 -14.84
C GLN A 160 16.05 14.89 -15.98
N LEU A 161 16.88 14.33 -16.85
CA LEU A 161 16.41 13.44 -17.92
C LEU A 161 16.05 12.06 -17.38
N THR A 162 16.83 11.55 -16.43
CA THR A 162 16.63 10.23 -15.82
C THR A 162 16.92 10.26 -14.33
N LEU A 163 16.33 9.31 -13.61
CA LEU A 163 16.61 9.04 -12.21
C LEU A 163 16.89 7.57 -11.99
N THR A 164 17.84 7.27 -11.12
CA THR A 164 18.11 5.89 -10.71
C THR A 164 17.12 5.47 -9.62
N VAL A 165 16.31 4.48 -9.94
CA VAL A 165 15.45 3.75 -8.99
C VAL A 165 16.26 2.56 -8.46
N LYS A 166 16.26 2.39 -7.14
CA LYS A 166 16.95 1.31 -6.44
C LYS A 166 15.92 0.32 -5.91
N ILE A 167 16.04 -0.93 -6.28
CA ILE A 167 15.10 -1.98 -5.90
C ILE A 167 15.83 -3.00 -5.03
N PRO A 168 15.37 -3.28 -3.81
CA PRO A 168 15.94 -4.33 -2.98
C PRO A 168 15.84 -5.70 -3.66
N VAL A 169 16.92 -6.48 -3.67
CA VAL A 169 16.93 -7.84 -4.24
C VAL A 169 15.91 -8.75 -3.57
N LEU A 170 15.57 -8.48 -2.32
CA LEU A 170 14.52 -9.21 -1.60
C LEU A 170 13.10 -8.99 -2.16
N ASN A 171 12.88 -7.88 -2.85
CA ASN A 171 11.65 -7.61 -3.57
C ASN A 171 11.64 -8.39 -4.89
N ASN A 172 11.62 -9.71 -4.82
CA ASN A 172 11.67 -10.61 -5.95
C ASN A 172 10.42 -11.50 -5.96
N LEU A 173 9.75 -11.58 -7.11
CA LEU A 173 8.53 -12.42 -7.25
C LEU A 173 8.77 -13.90 -6.97
N LYS A 174 9.98 -14.41 -7.15
CA LYS A 174 10.34 -15.79 -6.78
C LYS A 174 10.18 -16.05 -5.28
N ASN A 175 10.27 -15.03 -4.43
CA ASN A 175 9.92 -15.15 -3.02
C ASN A 175 8.40 -15.06 -2.88
N SER A 176 7.71 -16.13 -3.22
CA SER A 176 6.25 -16.16 -3.39
C SER A 176 5.47 -15.68 -2.17
N ILE A 177 5.93 -15.98 -0.96
CA ILE A 177 5.24 -15.59 0.28
C ILE A 177 5.31 -14.08 0.49
N ILE A 178 6.51 -13.49 0.42
CA ILE A 178 6.71 -12.05 0.61
C ILE A 178 6.05 -11.27 -0.53
N SER A 179 6.23 -11.73 -1.77
CA SER A 179 5.69 -11.03 -2.93
C SER A 179 4.18 -11.06 -2.99
N SER A 180 3.54 -12.22 -2.74
CA SER A 180 2.07 -12.30 -2.74
C SER A 180 1.45 -11.44 -1.64
N THR A 181 2.04 -11.43 -0.45
CA THR A 181 1.63 -10.56 0.67
C THR A 181 1.72 -9.08 0.28
N ALA A 182 2.84 -8.67 -0.30
CA ALA A 182 3.04 -7.28 -0.73
C ALA A 182 2.09 -6.88 -1.87
N LEU A 183 1.94 -7.74 -2.88
CA LEU A 183 1.04 -7.47 -4.00
C LEU A 183 -0.42 -7.38 -3.54
N LYS A 184 -0.87 -8.25 -2.64
CA LYS A 184 -2.21 -8.14 -2.03
C LYS A 184 -2.38 -6.83 -1.28
N LEU A 185 -1.37 -6.34 -0.54
CA LEU A 185 -1.44 -5.04 0.13
C LEU A 185 -1.56 -3.89 -0.88
N TYR A 186 -0.77 -3.92 -1.95
CA TYR A 186 -0.82 -2.91 -2.99
C TYR A 186 -2.15 -2.93 -3.76
N GLY A 187 -2.71 -4.08 -4.05
CA GLY A 187 -4.03 -4.22 -4.66
C GLY A 187 -5.14 -3.63 -3.78
N LYS A 188 -5.08 -3.89 -2.47
CA LYS A 188 -6.06 -3.41 -1.49
C LYS A 188 -5.94 -1.90 -1.18
N ARG A 189 -4.88 -1.23 -1.64
CA ARG A 189 -4.57 0.16 -1.31
C ARG A 189 -5.75 1.12 -1.51
N SER A 190 -6.42 1.06 -2.65
CA SER A 190 -7.55 1.95 -2.96
C SER A 190 -8.69 1.81 -1.95
N LYS A 191 -9.02 0.57 -1.57
CA LYS A 191 -10.03 0.26 -0.56
C LYS A 191 -9.62 0.76 0.82
N LEU A 192 -8.36 0.56 1.20
CA LEU A 192 -7.83 1.02 2.48
C LEU A 192 -7.87 2.55 2.59
N LEU A 193 -7.40 3.28 1.59
CA LEU A 193 -7.43 4.74 1.60
C LEU A 193 -8.85 5.29 1.62
N ALA A 194 -9.79 4.68 0.88
CA ALA A 194 -11.20 5.04 0.94
C ALA A 194 -11.80 4.78 2.33
N ALA A 195 -11.47 3.66 2.96
CA ALA A 195 -11.92 3.34 4.31
C ALA A 195 -11.37 4.33 5.35
N PHE A 196 -10.07 4.66 5.29
CA PHE A 196 -9.46 5.63 6.21
C PHE A 196 -10.08 7.02 6.08
N THR A 197 -10.41 7.45 4.85
CA THR A 197 -11.14 8.70 4.62
C THR A 197 -12.52 8.64 5.27
N LYS A 198 -13.24 7.52 5.14
CA LYS A 198 -14.54 7.31 5.75
C LYS A 198 -14.47 7.34 7.29
N PHE A 199 -13.46 6.69 7.90
CA PHE A 199 -13.27 6.71 9.34
C PHE A 199 -13.00 8.12 9.86
N ASN A 200 -12.19 8.91 9.15
CA ASN A 200 -11.95 10.31 9.51
C ASN A 200 -13.24 11.15 9.43
N TYR A 201 -14.02 10.98 8.36
CA TYR A 201 -15.32 11.65 8.24
C TYR A 201 -16.25 11.31 9.41
N GLN A 202 -16.46 10.01 9.69
CA GLN A 202 -17.32 9.56 10.78
C GLN A 202 -16.84 10.03 12.14
N ARG A 203 -15.52 10.03 12.38
CA ARG A 203 -14.93 10.59 13.59
C ARG A 203 -15.30 12.07 13.77
N ASN A 204 -15.24 12.86 12.70
CA ASN A 204 -15.60 14.26 12.75
C ASN A 204 -17.08 14.44 13.10
N GLU A 205 -17.98 13.68 12.47
CA GLU A 205 -19.41 13.73 12.78
C GLU A 205 -19.70 13.39 14.26
N LEU A 206 -19.09 12.32 14.79
CA LEU A 206 -19.21 11.97 16.20
C LEU A 206 -18.61 13.05 17.11
N SER A 207 -17.53 13.73 16.70
CA SER A 207 -16.97 14.83 17.46
C SER A 207 -17.96 15.99 17.62
N TYR A 208 -18.70 16.31 16.58
CA TYR A 208 -19.78 17.30 16.66
C TYR A 208 -20.88 16.84 17.60
N ALA A 209 -21.32 15.59 17.47
CA ALA A 209 -22.35 15.03 18.33
C ALA A 209 -21.97 15.05 19.82
N PHE A 210 -20.71 14.74 20.12
CA PHE A 210 -20.16 14.83 21.49
C PHE A 210 -19.75 16.23 21.92
N LYS A 211 -19.83 17.23 21.05
CA LYS A 211 -19.32 18.60 21.27
C LYS A 211 -17.81 18.63 21.60
N ILE A 212 -17.06 17.66 21.10
CA ILE A 212 -15.62 17.58 21.25
C ILE A 212 -14.98 18.24 20.04
N LYS A 213 -14.22 19.31 20.27
CA LYS A 213 -13.43 19.94 19.20
C LYS A 213 -12.07 19.25 19.10
N PHE A 214 -11.94 18.28 18.21
CA PHE A 214 -10.63 17.65 17.91
C PHE A 214 -9.74 18.54 17.04
N TRP A 215 -10.34 19.46 16.29
CA TRP A 215 -9.60 20.29 15.35
C TRP A 215 -10.26 21.68 15.23
N PRO A 216 -9.49 22.76 15.23
CA PRO A 216 -10.03 24.12 15.14
C PRO A 216 -10.41 24.49 13.70
N VAL A 217 -10.98 23.57 12.94
CA VAL A 217 -11.53 23.91 11.62
C VAL A 217 -12.91 24.51 11.86
N ILE A 218 -13.00 25.82 11.69
CA ILE A 218 -14.29 26.51 11.58
C ILE A 218 -14.88 26.08 10.24
N THR A 219 -15.80 25.13 10.28
CA THR A 219 -16.57 24.75 9.09
C THR A 219 -17.79 25.66 8.99
N TYR A 220 -18.33 25.78 7.78
CA TYR A 220 -19.61 26.47 7.57
C TYR A 220 -20.73 25.90 8.45
N ARG A 221 -20.65 24.63 8.79
CA ARG A 221 -21.53 23.89 9.69
C ARG A 221 -21.48 24.44 11.12
N ASP A 222 -20.31 24.82 11.63
CA ASP A 222 -20.16 25.38 12.99
C ASP A 222 -20.97 26.67 13.17
N THR A 223 -21.27 27.40 12.10
CA THR A 223 -22.06 28.63 12.15
C THR A 223 -23.58 28.38 12.07
N LEU A 224 -23.99 27.27 11.45
CA LEU A 224 -25.40 26.93 11.22
C LEU A 224 -26.01 26.05 12.32
N GLU A 225 -25.18 25.21 12.98
CA GLU A 225 -25.63 24.17 13.92
C GLU A 225 -25.37 24.53 15.38
N LYS A 226 -25.14 25.80 15.69
CA LYS A 226 -24.83 26.28 17.06
C LYS A 226 -25.82 25.85 18.15
N ASP A 227 -27.07 25.57 17.78
CA ASP A 227 -28.15 25.32 18.71
C ASP A 227 -28.76 23.92 18.65
N LEU A 228 -28.17 23.01 17.82
CA LEU A 228 -28.64 21.62 17.77
C LEU A 228 -28.28 20.88 19.04
N LYS A 229 -29.34 20.56 19.83
CA LYS A 229 -29.21 19.71 21.00
C LYS A 229 -29.32 18.26 20.56
N VAL A 230 -28.17 17.59 20.47
CA VAL A 230 -28.10 16.15 20.22
C VAL A 230 -28.26 15.42 21.54
N THR A 231 -29.22 14.51 21.62
CA THR A 231 -29.45 13.65 22.80
C THR A 231 -28.42 12.49 22.82
N GLU A 232 -28.21 11.93 24.00
CA GLU A 232 -27.33 10.75 24.16
C GLU A 232 -27.77 9.60 23.27
N ARG A 233 -29.05 9.34 23.18
CA ARG A 233 -29.62 8.29 22.34
C ARG A 233 -29.31 8.49 20.87
N GLU A 234 -29.44 9.71 20.36
CA GLU A 234 -29.09 10.03 18.96
C GLU A 234 -27.63 9.80 18.64
N VAL A 235 -26.72 10.01 19.59
CA VAL A 235 -25.31 9.71 19.41
C VAL A 235 -25.06 8.20 19.31
N TYR A 236 -25.74 7.40 20.11
CA TYR A 236 -25.65 5.93 20.00
C TYR A 236 -26.17 5.43 18.66
N GLU A 237 -27.36 5.94 18.27
CA GLU A 237 -27.96 5.57 16.99
C GLU A 237 -27.06 5.97 15.82
N LEU A 238 -26.43 7.12 15.89
CA LEU A 238 -25.42 7.56 14.90
C LEU A 238 -24.19 6.64 14.88
N ALA A 239 -23.66 6.28 16.05
CA ALA A 239 -22.51 5.37 16.13
C ALA A 239 -22.85 3.99 15.58
N ILE A 240 -24.01 3.43 15.91
CA ILE A 240 -24.49 2.15 15.37
C ILE A 240 -24.67 2.25 13.84
N PHE A 241 -25.23 3.33 13.35
CA PHE A 241 -25.39 3.58 11.92
C PHE A 241 -24.02 3.60 11.21
N PHE A 242 -23.04 4.29 11.76
CA PHE A 242 -21.69 4.35 11.22
C PHE A 242 -21.00 2.98 11.26
N ILE A 243 -21.14 2.23 12.35
CA ILE A 243 -20.62 0.86 12.43
C ILE A 243 -21.19 0.00 11.31
N LYS A 244 -22.51 0.02 11.10
CA LYS A 244 -23.15 -0.75 10.01
C LYS A 244 -22.60 -0.39 8.63
N GLN A 245 -22.24 0.87 8.40
CA GLN A 245 -21.65 1.31 7.13
C GLN A 245 -20.22 0.82 6.90
N ILE A 246 -19.44 0.65 7.97
CA ILE A 246 -18.03 0.26 7.87
C ILE A 246 -17.82 -1.23 8.09
N GLU A 247 -18.74 -1.92 8.77
CA GLU A 247 -18.68 -3.37 9.02
C GLU A 247 -18.65 -4.19 7.72
N ILE A 248 -19.33 -3.69 6.68
CA ILE A 248 -19.44 -4.35 5.37
C ILE A 248 -18.27 -4.04 4.41
N LEU A 249 -17.33 -3.19 4.81
CA LEU A 249 -16.19 -2.87 3.95
C LEU A 249 -15.32 -4.11 3.72
N ASP A 250 -14.87 -4.28 2.50
CA ASP A 250 -14.00 -5.39 2.12
C ASP A 250 -12.53 -5.08 2.39
N ILE A 251 -12.22 -4.80 3.66
CA ILE A 251 -10.85 -4.58 4.15
C ILE A 251 -10.53 -5.43 5.38
N TRP A 252 -11.57 -5.95 6.05
CA TRP A 252 -11.42 -6.52 7.38
C TRP A 252 -10.83 -7.93 7.38
N ASN A 253 -11.06 -8.70 6.33
CA ASN A 253 -10.61 -10.09 6.21
C ASN A 253 -9.23 -10.20 5.56
N TYR A 254 -8.32 -9.32 5.96
CA TYR A 254 -6.97 -9.26 5.41
C TYR A 254 -5.96 -9.82 6.40
N GLU A 255 -5.63 -11.10 6.25
CA GLU A 255 -4.74 -11.84 7.17
C GLU A 255 -3.31 -11.28 7.18
N ALA A 256 -2.87 -10.70 6.08
CA ALA A 256 -1.53 -10.13 5.97
C ALA A 256 -1.32 -8.89 6.88
N TRP A 257 -2.38 -8.29 7.40
CA TRP A 257 -2.30 -7.18 8.35
C TRP A 257 -3.34 -7.38 9.47
N LEU A 258 -2.98 -8.15 10.47
CA LEU A 258 -3.87 -8.62 11.55
C LEU A 258 -4.57 -7.50 12.34
N VAL A 259 -4.04 -6.28 12.28
CA VAL A 259 -4.69 -5.11 12.92
C VAL A 259 -6.09 -4.83 12.35
N LEU A 260 -6.35 -5.19 11.08
CA LEU A 260 -7.66 -5.01 10.46
C LEU A 260 -8.73 -5.95 11.04
N PRO A 261 -8.55 -7.29 11.06
CA PRO A 261 -9.51 -8.18 11.71
C PRO A 261 -9.68 -7.88 13.20
N ASP A 262 -8.63 -7.49 13.92
CA ASP A 262 -8.72 -7.09 15.33
C ASP A 262 -9.62 -5.86 15.51
N ALA A 263 -9.45 -4.82 14.69
CA ALA A 263 -10.28 -3.63 14.69
C ALA A 263 -11.75 -3.96 14.38
N LYS A 264 -12.00 -4.90 13.47
CA LYS A 264 -13.35 -5.41 13.19
C LYS A 264 -14.00 -6.03 14.44
N GLN A 265 -13.25 -6.86 15.16
CA GLN A 265 -13.76 -7.50 16.39
C GLN A 265 -14.11 -6.48 17.46
N GLU A 266 -13.28 -5.45 17.66
CA GLU A 266 -13.57 -4.36 18.60
C GLU A 266 -14.84 -3.59 18.18
N MET A 267 -14.99 -3.32 16.90
CA MET A 267 -16.17 -2.65 16.35
C MET A 267 -17.46 -3.46 16.60
N ILE A 268 -17.42 -4.78 16.38
CA ILE A 268 -18.56 -5.67 16.64
C ILE A 268 -18.89 -5.71 18.15
N LYS A 269 -17.88 -5.78 19.01
CA LYS A 269 -18.05 -5.72 20.47
C LYS A 269 -18.74 -4.43 20.90
N LEU A 270 -18.30 -3.29 20.39
CA LEU A 270 -18.94 -2.00 20.68
C LEU A 270 -20.38 -1.96 20.18
N LYS A 271 -20.65 -2.41 18.94
CA LYS A 271 -22.01 -2.47 18.40
C LYS A 271 -22.95 -3.24 19.34
N ASN A 272 -22.53 -4.42 19.79
CA ASN A 272 -23.32 -5.26 20.67
C ASN A 272 -23.53 -4.60 22.05
N TYR A 273 -22.52 -3.93 22.58
CA TYR A 273 -22.64 -3.18 23.83
C TYR A 273 -23.64 -2.00 23.72
N LEU A 274 -23.57 -1.23 22.63
CA LEU A 274 -24.50 -0.13 22.38
C LEU A 274 -25.97 -0.57 22.21
N GLN A 275 -26.20 -1.86 21.93
CA GLN A 275 -27.53 -2.46 21.79
C GLN A 275 -27.99 -3.24 23.04
N SER A 276 -27.18 -3.26 24.10
CA SER A 276 -27.47 -4.02 25.32
C SER A 276 -28.31 -3.21 26.31
N ASP A 277 -29.06 -3.92 27.16
CA ASP A 277 -29.83 -3.31 28.26
C ASP A 277 -28.93 -2.78 29.40
N SER A 278 -27.64 -3.11 29.40
CA SER A 278 -26.63 -2.70 30.39
C SER A 278 -25.84 -1.47 29.97
N LEU A 279 -26.39 -0.64 29.09
CA LEU A 279 -25.71 0.52 28.53
C LEU A 279 -25.51 1.64 29.60
N GLU A 280 -24.25 2.02 29.78
CA GLU A 280 -23.83 3.15 30.60
C GLU A 280 -23.29 4.26 29.71
N TRP A 281 -23.84 5.48 29.82
CA TRP A 281 -23.50 6.60 28.93
C TRP A 281 -22.01 6.93 28.90
N ASP A 282 -21.41 7.17 30.06
CA ASP A 282 -20.00 7.59 30.11
C ASP A 282 -19.07 6.54 29.53
N LYS A 283 -19.32 5.27 29.78
CA LYS A 283 -18.57 4.16 29.22
C LYS A 283 -18.78 4.09 27.71
N ALA A 284 -20.03 4.12 27.25
CA ALA A 284 -20.37 4.06 25.84
C ALA A 284 -19.71 5.21 25.04
N ARG A 285 -19.77 6.42 25.60
CA ARG A 285 -19.12 7.60 25.01
C ARG A 285 -17.61 7.39 24.84
N ASN A 286 -16.94 6.93 25.90
CA ASN A 286 -15.51 6.67 25.86
C ASN A 286 -15.17 5.56 24.87
N ASP A 287 -15.91 4.47 24.83
CA ASP A 287 -15.70 3.35 23.93
C ASP A 287 -15.88 3.76 22.45
N ILE A 288 -16.90 4.59 22.15
CA ILE A 288 -17.09 5.17 20.83
C ILE A 288 -15.88 6.02 20.42
N ILE A 289 -15.45 6.95 21.27
CA ILE A 289 -14.32 7.83 21.00
C ILE A 289 -13.05 7.00 20.75
N MET A 290 -12.80 6.01 21.61
CA MET A 290 -11.63 5.13 21.50
C MET A 290 -11.63 4.29 20.23
N LEU A 291 -12.79 3.74 19.83
CA LEU A 291 -12.89 2.98 18.59
C LEU A 291 -12.54 3.84 17.38
N TRP A 292 -13.16 5.02 17.20
CA TRP A 292 -12.87 5.88 16.06
C TRP A 292 -11.45 6.46 16.09
N GLN A 293 -10.88 6.67 17.27
CA GLN A 293 -9.45 7.00 17.40
C GLN A 293 -8.59 5.87 16.85
N LYS A 294 -8.87 4.62 17.20
CA LYS A 294 -8.14 3.44 16.65
C LYS A 294 -8.33 3.31 15.15
N LEU A 295 -9.57 3.42 14.66
CA LEU A 295 -9.85 3.33 13.22
C LEU A 295 -9.11 4.40 12.40
N THR A 296 -9.05 5.64 12.89
CA THR A 296 -8.30 6.70 12.22
C THR A 296 -6.78 6.48 12.29
N ASN A 297 -6.29 5.86 13.37
CA ASN A 297 -4.87 5.50 13.49
C ASN A 297 -4.44 4.41 12.49
N LEU A 298 -5.36 3.59 11.96
CA LEU A 298 -5.01 2.63 10.90
C LEU A 298 -4.41 3.32 9.68
N GLY A 299 -4.89 4.51 9.32
CA GLY A 299 -4.30 5.30 8.24
C GLY A 299 -2.86 5.72 8.54
N SER A 300 -2.58 6.15 9.76
CA SER A 300 -1.20 6.50 10.18
C SER A 300 -0.30 5.28 10.21
N MET A 301 -0.78 4.14 10.71
CA MET A 301 -0.04 2.88 10.71
C MET A 301 0.28 2.41 9.28
N TYR A 302 -0.69 2.56 8.36
CA TYR A 302 -0.46 2.26 6.95
C TYR A 302 0.63 3.16 6.36
N GLU A 303 0.57 4.47 6.62
CA GLU A 303 1.60 5.41 6.18
C GLU A 303 2.99 5.08 6.77
N ASP A 304 3.05 4.63 8.01
CA ASP A 304 4.31 4.19 8.62
C ASP A 304 4.87 2.93 7.94
N LEU A 305 4.01 1.98 7.59
CA LEU A 305 4.41 0.79 6.83
C LEU A 305 4.97 1.14 5.46
N ILE A 306 4.33 2.03 4.70
CA ILE A 306 4.77 2.39 3.35
C ILE A 306 5.92 3.40 3.31
N ARG A 307 6.35 3.94 4.45
CA ARG A 307 7.51 4.82 4.54
C ARG A 307 8.83 4.11 4.28
N GLU A 308 8.90 2.84 4.58
CA GLU A 308 10.10 2.04 4.37
C GLU A 308 10.16 1.56 2.92
N TRP A 309 11.19 1.92 2.20
CA TRP A 309 11.31 1.55 0.79
C TRP A 309 11.59 0.06 0.56
N TYR A 310 11.95 -0.68 1.60
CA TYR A 310 12.02 -2.15 1.62
C TYR A 310 10.74 -2.79 2.21
N LEU A 311 9.65 -2.09 2.12
CA LEU A 311 8.34 -2.45 2.63
C LEU A 311 7.89 -3.89 2.38
N PRO A 312 8.03 -4.48 1.15
CA PRO A 312 7.59 -5.85 0.93
C PRO A 312 8.23 -6.86 1.89
N LYS A 313 9.53 -6.70 2.19
CA LYS A 313 10.21 -7.52 3.19
C LYS A 313 9.63 -7.30 4.58
N LEU A 314 9.42 -6.06 4.95
CA LEU A 314 8.90 -5.69 6.26
C LEU A 314 7.46 -6.22 6.45
N ILE A 315 6.60 -6.06 5.45
CA ILE A 315 5.25 -6.62 5.48
C ILE A 315 5.29 -8.14 5.64
N GLY A 316 6.08 -8.83 4.82
CA GLY A 316 6.23 -10.28 4.90
C GLY A 316 6.66 -10.74 6.29
N LEU A 317 7.61 -10.04 6.90
CA LEU A 317 8.07 -10.34 8.25
C LEU A 317 6.99 -10.11 9.32
N LEU A 318 6.25 -9.01 9.24
CA LEU A 318 5.24 -8.64 10.24
C LEU A 318 3.97 -9.48 10.17
N THR A 319 3.63 -9.99 8.99
CA THR A 319 2.31 -10.57 8.72
C THR A 319 2.30 -12.09 8.52
N SER A 320 3.40 -12.65 8.01
CA SER A 320 3.45 -14.07 7.61
C SER A 320 4.31 -14.94 8.50
N TYR A 321 5.12 -14.37 9.42
CA TYR A 321 6.08 -15.12 10.23
C TYR A 321 6.10 -14.62 11.66
N PRO A 322 5.37 -15.26 12.58
CA PRO A 322 5.50 -14.99 14.00
C PRO A 322 6.91 -15.29 14.55
N ASP A 323 7.72 -16.13 13.86
CA ASP A 323 9.06 -16.55 14.27
C ASP A 323 10.20 -15.79 13.55
N ILE A 324 10.03 -14.51 13.35
CA ILE A 324 10.98 -13.57 12.73
C ILE A 324 12.44 -13.62 13.25
N PRO A 325 12.76 -14.00 14.52
CA PRO A 325 14.14 -13.96 15.03
C PRO A 325 15.17 -14.74 14.22
N GLU A 326 14.77 -15.80 13.52
CA GLU A 326 15.72 -16.67 12.81
C GLU A 326 16.13 -16.15 11.42
N ILE A 327 15.22 -15.48 10.71
CA ILE A 327 15.51 -14.96 9.36
C ILE A 327 16.45 -13.76 9.39
N ILE A 328 16.37 -12.95 10.45
CA ILE A 328 17.27 -11.80 10.64
C ILE A 328 18.64 -12.27 11.16
N LYS A 329 18.68 -13.27 12.03
CA LYS A 329 19.93 -13.81 12.60
C LYS A 329 20.81 -14.55 11.61
N SER A 330 20.24 -15.16 10.57
CA SER A 330 21.02 -15.95 9.59
C SER A 330 21.82 -15.12 8.58
N LYS A 331 21.68 -13.79 8.56
CA LYS A 331 22.38 -12.89 7.65
C LYS A 331 23.27 -11.83 8.30
N SER A 332 23.47 -11.90 9.62
CA SER A 332 24.42 -11.06 10.35
C SER A 332 25.74 -11.79 10.69
N LYS A 333 26.02 -12.89 9.99
CA LYS A 333 27.33 -13.58 10.04
C LYS A 333 28.04 -13.44 8.69
#